data_43a807331daa4645bc443eacc7945c46
#
_entry.id   43a807331daa4645bc443eacc7945c46
#
_cell.length_a   1.000
_cell.length_b   1.000
_cell.length_c   1.000
_cell.angle_alpha   90.00
_cell.angle_beta   90.00
_cell.angle_gamma   90.00
#
_symmetry.space_group_name_H-M   'P 1'
#
loop_
_entity.id
_entity.type
_entity.pdbx_description
1 polymer ?
#
loop_
_entity_poly.entity_id
_entity_poly.type
_entity_poly.pdbx_seq_one_letter_code
_entity_poly.pdbx_strand_id
1 'polypeptide(L)'
;MSILQVSATSTIIKDDTRKQIYLQILSDQFCMGIVSSIIETPKTAVEIAKLTNIPISTVYRRLQFLQEHKMLKTSGGLNKDGKYFVYQSKLKTISSFFDGLDIWVSATPNLNFTIN
;
A
#
# COMPACT_ATOMS: atom_id res chain seq x y z
N MET A 1 10.81 24.60 1.65
CA MET A 1 11.08 23.23 1.20
C MET A 1 12.53 22.89 1.46
N SER A 2 12.78 21.75 2.05
CA SER A 2 14.15 21.33 2.35
C SER A 2 14.83 20.78 1.10
N ILE A 3 15.98 21.32 0.74
CA ILE A 3 16.79 20.80 -0.35
C ILE A 3 17.57 19.55 0.04
N LEU A 4 17.56 19.24 1.35
CA LEU A 4 18.26 18.06 1.87
C LEU A 4 17.32 16.87 2.03
N GLN A 5 16.06 17.02 1.69
CA GLN A 5 15.09 15.94 1.80
C GLN A 5 15.39 14.89 0.75
N VAL A 6 15.55 13.64 1.23
CA VAL A 6 15.72 12.49 0.34
C VAL A 6 14.36 12.12 -0.22
N SER A 7 14.25 12.11 -1.54
CA SER A 7 13.03 11.69 -2.24
C SER A 7 13.28 10.31 -2.84
N ALA A 8 12.28 9.45 -2.74
CA ALA A 8 12.32 8.17 -3.43
C ALA A 8 12.22 8.41 -4.94
N THR A 9 12.99 7.68 -5.71
CA THR A 9 12.95 7.75 -7.16
C THR A 9 11.70 7.02 -7.66
N SER A 10 10.94 7.67 -8.53
CA SER A 10 9.81 7.05 -9.20
C SER A 10 10.29 6.01 -10.20
N THR A 11 9.67 4.85 -10.20
CA THR A 11 9.99 3.76 -11.11
C THR A 11 8.84 3.54 -12.07
N ILE A 12 9.13 3.48 -13.38
CA ILE A 12 8.15 3.15 -14.40
C ILE A 12 7.92 1.64 -14.37
N ILE A 13 6.65 1.24 -14.31
CA ILE A 13 6.27 -0.16 -14.28
C ILE A 13 6.11 -0.64 -15.72
N LYS A 14 6.99 -1.54 -16.17
CA LYS A 14 7.00 -2.01 -17.55
C LYS A 14 6.28 -3.35 -17.75
N ASP A 15 6.25 -4.18 -16.72
CA ASP A 15 5.56 -5.47 -16.78
C ASP A 15 4.06 -5.26 -16.84
N ASP A 16 3.42 -5.82 -17.87
CA ASP A 16 1.98 -5.61 -18.08
C ASP A 16 1.12 -6.16 -16.95
N THR A 17 1.49 -7.30 -16.39
CA THR A 17 0.78 -7.88 -15.25
C THR A 17 0.87 -6.96 -14.03
N ARG A 18 2.07 -6.44 -13.75
CA ARG A 18 2.27 -5.49 -12.66
C ARG A 18 1.51 -4.20 -12.88
N LYS A 19 1.50 -3.67 -14.12
CA LYS A 19 0.73 -2.48 -14.46
C LYS A 19 -0.74 -2.66 -14.10
N GLN A 20 -1.32 -3.81 -14.43
CA GLN A 20 -2.74 -4.10 -14.14
C GLN A 20 -2.99 -4.10 -12.64
N ILE A 21 -2.07 -4.63 -11.84
CA ILE A 21 -2.20 -4.64 -10.38
C ILE A 21 -2.25 -3.20 -9.84
N TYR A 22 -1.31 -2.35 -10.28
CA TYR A 22 -1.29 -0.95 -9.85
C TYR A 22 -2.56 -0.21 -10.26
N LEU A 23 -3.05 -0.46 -11.49
CA LEU A 23 -4.29 0.15 -11.97
C LEU A 23 -5.49 -0.31 -11.16
N GLN A 24 -5.53 -1.58 -10.74
CA GLN A 24 -6.58 -2.08 -9.86
C GLN A 24 -6.60 -1.33 -8.53
N ILE A 25 -5.43 -1.08 -7.96
CA ILE A 25 -5.33 -0.32 -6.71
C ILE A 25 -5.89 1.09 -6.91
N LEU A 26 -5.51 1.77 -7.99
CA LEU A 26 -5.95 3.14 -8.26
C LEU A 26 -7.44 3.21 -8.54
N SER A 27 -8.06 2.14 -9.03
CA SER A 27 -9.49 2.12 -9.32
C SER A 27 -10.34 1.71 -8.12
N ASP A 28 -9.73 1.33 -7.00
CA ASP A 28 -10.43 0.83 -5.83
C ASP A 28 -10.16 1.74 -4.63
N GLN A 29 -11.16 2.54 -4.27
CA GLN A 29 -11.03 3.48 -3.14
C GLN A 29 -10.79 2.77 -1.81
N PHE A 30 -11.22 1.52 -1.66
CA PHE A 30 -10.91 0.75 -0.45
C PHE A 30 -9.42 0.44 -0.36
N CYS A 31 -8.83 -0.04 -1.46
CA CYS A 31 -7.39 -0.27 -1.51
C CYS A 31 -6.61 1.02 -1.24
N MET A 32 -7.00 2.12 -1.87
CA MET A 32 -6.31 3.39 -1.68
C MET A 32 -6.40 3.88 -0.24
N GLY A 33 -7.58 3.76 0.38
CA GLY A 33 -7.77 4.15 1.77
C GLY A 33 -6.93 3.29 2.72
N ILE A 34 -6.87 2.00 2.47
CA ILE A 34 -6.06 1.08 3.29
C ILE A 34 -4.58 1.42 3.15
N VAL A 35 -4.08 1.53 1.93
CA VAL A 35 -2.67 1.86 1.67
C VAL A 35 -2.31 3.19 2.33
N SER A 36 -3.14 4.21 2.13
CA SER A 36 -2.92 5.53 2.72
C SER A 36 -2.78 5.47 4.24
N SER A 37 -3.59 4.64 4.89
CA SER A 37 -3.62 4.53 6.36
C SER A 37 -2.36 3.91 6.94
N ILE A 38 -1.56 3.20 6.14
CA ILE A 38 -0.40 2.43 6.61
C ILE A 38 0.90 2.81 5.91
N ILE A 39 0.98 4.01 5.34
CA ILE A 39 2.24 4.52 4.78
C ILE A 39 3.19 4.92 5.90
N GLU A 40 2.74 5.76 6.82
CA GLU A 40 3.61 6.33 7.86
C GLU A 40 3.75 5.40 9.07
N THR A 41 2.70 4.68 9.43
CA THR A 41 2.66 3.86 10.64
C THR A 41 2.04 2.50 10.33
N PRO A 42 2.67 1.40 10.73
CA PRO A 42 2.05 0.09 10.60
C PRO A 42 0.82 -0.02 11.50
N LYS A 43 -0.18 -0.75 11.06
CA LYS A 43 -1.44 -0.93 11.79
C LYS A 43 -1.95 -2.35 11.64
N THR A 44 -2.74 -2.78 12.64
CA THR A 44 -3.50 -4.02 12.53
C THR A 44 -4.70 -3.82 11.61
N ALA A 45 -5.30 -4.92 11.15
CA ALA A 45 -6.50 -4.84 10.32
C ALA A 45 -7.65 -4.14 11.06
N VAL A 46 -7.79 -4.38 12.36
CA VAL A 46 -8.83 -3.74 13.18
C VAL A 46 -8.62 -2.23 13.26
N GLU A 47 -7.37 -1.81 13.46
CA GLU A 47 -7.03 -0.38 13.49
C GLU A 47 -7.32 0.29 12.15
N ILE A 48 -6.98 -0.39 11.05
CA ILE A 48 -7.27 0.11 9.70
C ILE A 48 -8.78 0.28 9.52
N ALA A 49 -9.56 -0.73 9.89
CA ALA A 49 -11.01 -0.70 9.74
C ALA A 49 -11.62 0.46 10.53
N LYS A 50 -11.15 0.69 11.75
CA LYS A 50 -11.63 1.79 12.59
C LYS A 50 -11.28 3.15 12.01
N LEU A 51 -10.04 3.31 11.54
CA LEU A 51 -9.57 4.58 11.01
C LEU A 51 -10.24 4.94 9.68
N THR A 52 -10.41 3.96 8.80
CA THR A 52 -10.92 4.17 7.44
C THR A 52 -12.43 4.04 7.36
N ASN A 53 -13.07 3.48 8.37
CA ASN A 53 -14.49 3.14 8.37
C ASN A 53 -14.87 2.14 7.27
N ILE A 54 -13.91 1.32 6.87
CA ILE A 54 -14.11 0.23 5.91
C ILE A 54 -14.49 -1.02 6.70
N PRO A 55 -15.49 -1.80 6.25
CA PRO A 55 -15.85 -3.04 6.93
C PRO A 55 -14.65 -3.97 7.07
N ILE A 56 -14.52 -4.63 8.23
CA ILE A 56 -13.34 -5.44 8.55
C ILE A 56 -13.12 -6.57 7.54
N SER A 57 -14.19 -7.20 7.04
CA SER A 57 -14.06 -8.26 6.04
C SER A 57 -13.47 -7.73 4.74
N THR A 58 -13.82 -6.52 4.36
CA THR A 58 -13.26 -5.87 3.18
C THR A 58 -11.79 -5.53 3.40
N VAL A 59 -11.44 -5.04 4.59
CA VAL A 59 -10.03 -4.77 4.95
C VAL A 59 -9.19 -6.03 4.79
N TYR A 60 -9.64 -7.16 5.35
CA TYR A 60 -8.88 -8.41 5.25
C TYR A 60 -8.69 -8.85 3.80
N ARG A 61 -9.73 -8.75 2.97
CA ARG A 61 -9.62 -9.16 1.57
C ARG A 61 -8.65 -8.26 0.80
N ARG A 62 -8.68 -6.95 1.05
CA ARG A 62 -7.76 -6.03 0.38
C ARG A 62 -6.32 -6.19 0.86
N LEU A 63 -6.13 -6.43 2.16
CA LEU A 63 -4.80 -6.73 2.70
C LEU A 63 -4.23 -8.00 2.09
N GLN A 64 -5.06 -9.04 1.93
CA GLN A 64 -4.64 -10.28 1.28
C GLN A 64 -4.19 -10.03 -0.16
N PHE A 65 -4.98 -9.27 -0.92
CA PHE A 65 -4.65 -8.90 -2.30
C PHE A 65 -3.31 -8.16 -2.36
N LEU A 66 -3.14 -7.15 -1.52
CA LEU A 66 -1.91 -6.35 -1.49
C LEU A 66 -0.70 -7.19 -1.09
N GLN A 67 -0.88 -8.11 -0.15
CA GLN A 67 0.20 -8.98 0.31
C GLN A 67 0.60 -10.01 -0.75
N GLU A 68 -0.37 -10.59 -1.45
CA GLU A 68 -0.12 -11.52 -2.55
C GLU A 68 0.73 -10.87 -3.65
N HIS A 69 0.54 -9.57 -3.87
CA HIS A 69 1.29 -8.83 -4.87
C HIS A 69 2.51 -8.11 -4.30
N LYS A 70 2.91 -8.47 -3.08
CA LYS A 70 4.15 -8.03 -2.44
C LYS A 70 4.22 -6.52 -2.24
N MET A 71 3.08 -5.92 -1.92
CA MET A 71 2.98 -4.47 -1.70
C MET A 71 2.94 -4.08 -0.24
N LEU A 72 3.02 -5.08 0.66
CA LEU A 72 2.99 -4.83 2.10
C LEU A 72 4.19 -5.46 2.79
N LYS A 73 4.68 -4.80 3.82
CA LYS A 73 5.47 -5.41 4.87
C LYS A 73 4.55 -5.81 5.99
N THR A 74 4.75 -7.01 6.51
CA THR A 74 3.93 -7.57 7.59
C THR A 74 4.84 -8.03 8.71
N SER A 75 4.44 -7.71 9.93
CA SER A 75 5.10 -8.19 11.13
C SER A 75 4.05 -8.76 12.07
N GLY A 76 4.40 -9.79 12.82
CA GLY A 76 3.50 -10.41 13.76
C GLY A 76 4.02 -10.34 15.19
N GLY A 77 3.11 -10.55 16.13
CA GLY A 77 3.45 -10.60 17.54
C GLY A 77 2.43 -11.38 18.32
N LEU A 78 2.66 -11.47 19.62
CA LEU A 78 1.74 -12.10 20.55
C LEU A 78 1.41 -11.11 21.65
N ASN A 79 0.15 -11.10 22.05
CA ASN A 79 -0.29 -10.37 23.23
C ASN A 79 -1.24 -11.27 24.01
N LYS A 80 -1.86 -10.74 25.06
CA LYS A 80 -2.79 -11.52 25.89
C LYS A 80 -4.01 -12.05 25.14
N ASP A 81 -4.35 -11.40 24.02
CA ASP A 81 -5.48 -11.79 23.18
C ASP A 81 -5.09 -12.77 22.08
N GLY A 82 -3.80 -13.14 22.01
CA GLY A 82 -3.28 -14.09 21.03
C GLY A 82 -2.38 -13.43 20.00
N LYS A 83 -2.35 -14.04 18.81
CA LYS A 83 -1.49 -13.62 17.72
C LYS A 83 -2.10 -12.44 16.96
N TYR A 84 -1.28 -11.46 16.61
CA TYR A 84 -1.71 -10.32 15.82
C TYR A 84 -0.69 -10.03 14.71
N PHE A 85 -1.14 -9.30 13.68
CA PHE A 85 -0.29 -8.84 12.59
C PHE A 85 -0.46 -7.34 12.38
N VAL A 86 0.65 -6.68 12.08
CA VAL A 86 0.64 -5.28 11.64
C VAL A 86 1.15 -5.21 10.22
N TYR A 87 0.62 -4.26 9.46
CA TYR A 87 0.89 -4.10 8.04
C TYR A 87 1.37 -2.69 7.77
N GLN A 88 2.34 -2.57 6.88
CA GLN A 88 2.81 -1.26 6.40
C GLN A 88 2.98 -1.32 4.90
N SER A 89 2.60 -0.24 4.21
CA SER A 89 2.70 -0.16 2.76
C SER A 89 4.16 -0.04 2.31
N LYS A 90 4.53 -0.80 1.29
CA LYS A 90 5.81 -0.63 0.59
C LYS A 90 5.75 0.51 -0.43
N LEU A 91 4.55 0.98 -0.75
CA LEU A 91 4.31 2.03 -1.72
C LEU A 91 4.00 3.34 -1.03
N LYS A 92 4.50 4.43 -1.57
CA LYS A 92 4.14 5.78 -1.16
C LYS A 92 3.22 6.43 -2.17
N THR A 93 3.56 6.38 -3.45
CA THR A 93 2.73 6.97 -4.50
C THR A 93 2.59 6.02 -5.67
N ILE A 94 1.48 6.13 -6.37
CA ILE A 94 1.24 5.48 -7.65
C ILE A 94 0.70 6.56 -8.58
N SER A 95 1.23 6.62 -9.80
CA SER A 95 0.74 7.53 -10.83
C SER A 95 0.40 6.77 -12.09
N SER A 96 -0.64 7.19 -12.79
CA SER A 96 -0.97 6.65 -14.09
C SER A 96 -1.22 7.78 -15.07
N PHE A 97 -0.91 7.52 -16.34
CA PHE A 97 -1.04 8.51 -17.39
C PHE A 97 -1.40 7.80 -18.70
N PHE A 98 -2.46 8.24 -19.34
CA PHE A 98 -2.87 7.76 -20.65
C PHE A 98 -2.47 8.81 -21.70
N ASP A 99 -1.65 8.42 -22.67
CA ASP A 99 -1.11 9.35 -23.66
C ASP A 99 -1.92 9.38 -24.97
N GLY A 100 -3.07 8.71 -24.98
CA GLY A 100 -3.89 8.56 -26.18
C GLY A 100 -3.67 7.24 -26.90
N LEU A 101 -2.64 6.49 -26.51
CA LEU A 101 -2.31 5.18 -27.10
C LEU A 101 -2.04 4.16 -25.99
N ASP A 102 -1.15 4.47 -25.05
CA ASP A 102 -0.72 3.57 -23.99
C ASP A 102 -0.97 4.17 -22.62
N ILE A 103 -1.06 3.30 -21.62
CA ILE A 103 -1.10 3.71 -20.21
C ILE A 103 0.29 3.52 -19.61
N TRP A 104 0.77 4.58 -18.99
CA TRP A 104 2.02 4.59 -18.24
C TRP A 104 1.70 4.52 -16.75
N VAL A 105 2.39 3.68 -16.02
CA VAL A 105 2.25 3.56 -14.56
C VAL A 105 3.62 3.74 -13.95
N SER A 106 3.69 4.56 -12.92
CA SER A 106 4.90 4.73 -12.12
C SER A 106 4.56 4.67 -10.64
N ALA A 107 5.54 4.31 -9.84
CA ALA A 107 5.36 4.19 -8.41
C ALA A 107 6.62 4.64 -7.68
N THR A 108 6.45 5.21 -6.49
CA THR A 108 7.58 5.48 -5.60
C THR A 108 7.48 4.57 -4.37
N PRO A 109 8.61 4.06 -3.89
CA PRO A 109 8.61 3.24 -2.70
C PRO A 109 8.41 4.08 -1.44
N ASN A 110 7.86 3.46 -0.41
CA ASN A 110 7.80 4.04 0.92
C ASN A 110 9.14 3.82 1.60
N LEU A 111 9.80 4.89 2.02
CA LEU A 111 11.08 4.82 2.72
C LEU A 111 10.92 4.93 4.24
N ASN A 112 9.69 5.09 4.74
CA ASN A 112 9.40 5.33 6.14
C ASN A 112 9.08 4.04 6.90
N PHE A 113 9.78 2.93 6.57
CA PHE A 113 9.51 1.67 7.25
C PHE A 113 9.93 1.73 8.71
N THR A 114 8.99 1.34 9.59
CA THR A 114 9.23 1.09 10.99
C THR A 114 9.17 -0.41 11.32
N ILE A 115 8.74 -1.22 10.35
CA ILE A 115 8.79 -2.67 10.43
C ILE A 115 10.13 -3.14 9.85
N ASN A 116 10.83 -3.96 10.59
CA ASN A 116 12.09 -4.57 10.15
C ASN A 116 11.85 -5.88 9.41
#